data_ad4d2c35ceafecc83f16f7b656dd9be1
#
_entry.id   ad4d2c35ceafecc83f16f7b656dd9be1
#
_cell.length_a   1.000
_cell.length_b   1.000
_cell.length_c   1.000
_cell.angle_alpha   90.00
_cell.angle_beta   90.00
_cell.angle_gamma   90.00
#
_symmetry.space_group_name_H-M   'P 1'
#
loop_
_entity.id
_entity.type
_entity.pdbx_description
1 polymer ?
#
loop_
_entity_poly.entity_id
_entity_poly.type
_entity_poly.pdbx_seq_one_letter_code
_entity_poly.pdbx_strand_id
1 'polypeptide(L)'
;MSRQLVPHRAIVNREIAQTGFDVRDETMTLTRDNDNRPSHPVLRHEGVALWRQIASHLQQDIGAGTYPPGGRLPTEAELSQQFAVNRHTVRRALEELSRSGLVRVEQGRGSFVAEDVIEYAVEPRTRFSEWIKRHNKEPSGRVLELKETVADSQVATGLGIRAGGRVVMLERLGFADDRPVSLTNHYFPSARLRGMLEALRTTPRITDALKAVGINDYLRQTTRVTARLPSGDEAELLRMPRNRPLLLAENINVDHAGQVIEFAIGRYPTPRVQIVFEP
;
A
#
# COMPACT_ATOMS: atom_id res chain seq x y z
N MET A 1 35.23 -27.51 16.76
CA MET A 1 34.04 -28.38 16.64
C MET A 1 32.94 -27.59 15.97
N SER A 2 32.79 -27.80 14.65
CA SER A 2 31.86 -27.10 13.78
C SER A 2 30.44 -27.67 13.94
N ARG A 3 29.41 -26.83 14.07
CA ARG A 3 28.01 -27.22 13.89
C ARG A 3 27.44 -26.50 12.69
N GLN A 4 27.10 -27.33 11.70
CA GLN A 4 26.50 -26.98 10.45
C GLN A 4 25.07 -26.45 10.64
N LEU A 5 24.76 -25.40 9.90
CA LEU A 5 23.40 -24.93 9.61
C LEU A 5 22.74 -25.86 8.61
N VAL A 6 21.52 -26.29 8.91
CA VAL A 6 20.62 -27.02 7.99
C VAL A 6 19.51 -26.08 7.52
N PRO A 7 19.27 -25.93 6.21
CA PRO A 7 18.16 -25.12 5.73
C PRO A 7 16.87 -25.94 5.67
N HIS A 8 15.82 -25.46 6.30
CA HIS A 8 14.45 -25.98 6.15
C HIS A 8 13.78 -25.35 4.93
N ARG A 9 13.80 -26.10 3.85
CA ARG A 9 12.87 -25.93 2.74
C ARG A 9 12.65 -27.29 2.10
N ALA A 10 11.44 -27.84 2.27
CA ALA A 10 10.72 -28.74 1.38
C ALA A 10 9.70 -29.53 2.18
N ILE A 11 8.44 -29.34 1.87
CA ILE A 11 7.36 -30.35 1.82
C ILE A 11 6.09 -29.57 1.46
N VAL A 12 5.68 -29.65 0.24
CA VAL A 12 4.35 -29.94 -0.29
C VAL A 12 4.44 -29.89 -1.82
N ASN A 13 4.57 -31.07 -2.40
CA ASN A 13 4.09 -31.36 -3.75
C ASN A 13 4.18 -32.89 -3.95
N ARG A 14 3.08 -33.57 -3.72
CA ARG A 14 2.84 -34.89 -4.32
C ARG A 14 1.33 -35.04 -4.52
N GLU A 15 1.07 -35.43 -5.74
CA GLU A 15 -0.13 -35.99 -6.34
C GLU A 15 -0.85 -35.05 -7.30
N ILE A 16 -0.54 -35.24 -8.57
CA ILE A 16 -1.42 -35.80 -9.59
C ILE A 16 -0.55 -36.10 -10.81
N ALA A 17 -0.27 -37.37 -11.05
CA ALA A 17 0.25 -37.88 -12.31
C ALA A 17 -0.80 -38.86 -12.86
N GLN A 18 -1.16 -38.65 -14.13
CA GLN A 18 -1.53 -39.63 -15.13
C GLN A 18 -2.65 -39.14 -16.04
N THR A 19 -2.27 -38.58 -17.17
CA THR A 19 -2.86 -38.99 -18.46
C THR A 19 -1.90 -38.54 -19.55
N GLY A 20 -1.39 -39.49 -20.31
CA GLY A 20 -0.44 -39.27 -21.38
C GLY A 20 -1.07 -38.62 -22.61
N PHE A 21 -0.30 -37.77 -23.26
CA PHE A 21 -0.44 -37.51 -24.70
C PHE A 21 0.93 -37.27 -25.35
N ASP A 22 1.05 -37.75 -26.56
CA ASP A 22 2.15 -38.02 -27.43
C ASP A 22 3.00 -36.80 -27.78
N VAL A 23 4.32 -37.01 -27.83
CA VAL A 23 5.31 -36.01 -28.24
C VAL A 23 5.42 -36.03 -29.76
N ARG A 24 5.10 -34.93 -30.41
CA ARG A 24 5.65 -34.62 -31.73
C ARG A 24 6.37 -33.28 -31.67
N ASP A 25 7.64 -33.42 -32.01
CA ASP A 25 8.69 -32.42 -32.19
C ASP A 25 8.28 -31.37 -33.24
N GLU A 26 8.06 -30.11 -32.80
CA GLU A 26 8.10 -28.96 -33.70
C GLU A 26 8.85 -27.82 -33.01
N THR A 27 10.07 -27.61 -33.48
CA THR A 27 10.93 -26.47 -33.20
C THR A 27 10.18 -25.16 -33.53
N MET A 28 9.54 -24.57 -32.58
CA MET A 28 8.90 -23.26 -32.73
C MET A 28 9.80 -22.19 -32.12
N THR A 29 10.47 -21.49 -33.01
CA THR A 29 11.25 -20.27 -32.71
C THR A 29 10.31 -19.25 -32.05
N LEU A 30 10.52 -19.02 -30.76
CA LEU A 30 9.84 -17.94 -30.04
C LEU A 30 10.39 -16.59 -30.47
N THR A 31 9.82 -16.02 -31.51
CA THR A 31 9.87 -14.58 -31.75
C THR A 31 9.05 -13.92 -30.64
N ARG A 32 9.73 -13.13 -29.82
CA ARG A 32 9.10 -12.24 -28.84
C ARG A 32 8.38 -11.13 -29.58
N ASP A 33 7.14 -11.36 -30.00
CA ASP A 33 6.20 -10.30 -30.35
C ASP A 33 5.53 -9.79 -29.07
N ASN A 34 6.18 -8.81 -28.45
CA ASN A 34 5.61 -8.04 -27.35
C ASN A 34 5.25 -6.65 -27.85
N ASP A 35 4.32 -6.55 -28.81
CA ASP A 35 3.83 -5.28 -29.31
C ASP A 35 2.34 -5.36 -29.71
N ASN A 36 1.50 -5.68 -28.71
CA ASN A 36 0.04 -5.51 -28.85
C ASN A 36 -0.40 -4.28 -28.05
N ARG A 37 0.17 -3.11 -28.37
CA ARG A 37 -0.38 -1.81 -27.96
C ARG A 37 -1.23 -1.30 -29.10
N PRO A 38 -2.50 -0.97 -28.86
CA PRO A 38 -3.32 -0.39 -29.91
C PRO A 38 -2.71 0.95 -30.34
N SER A 39 -2.20 1.02 -31.54
CA SER A 39 -1.84 2.28 -32.22
C SER A 39 -3.14 3.00 -32.54
N HIS A 40 -3.58 3.90 -31.69
CA HIS A 40 -4.68 4.79 -32.01
C HIS A 40 -4.14 6.00 -32.77
N PRO A 41 -4.42 6.13 -34.06
CA PRO A 41 -4.15 7.38 -34.77
C PRO A 41 -5.01 8.47 -34.09
N VAL A 42 -4.37 9.55 -33.66
CA VAL A 42 -5.11 10.74 -33.21
C VAL A 42 -5.96 11.20 -34.40
N LEU A 43 -7.27 11.01 -34.31
CA LEU A 43 -8.21 11.61 -35.26
C LEU A 43 -8.02 13.11 -35.15
N ARG A 44 -7.40 13.73 -36.16
CA ARG A 44 -7.17 15.18 -36.21
C ARG A 44 -8.53 15.86 -36.33
N HIS A 45 -9.12 16.23 -35.20
CA HIS A 45 -10.31 17.07 -35.19
C HIS A 45 -9.87 18.47 -35.63
N GLU A 46 -10.41 18.93 -36.74
CA GLU A 46 -10.20 20.28 -37.25
C GLU A 46 -10.60 21.30 -36.18
N GLY A 47 -9.71 22.26 -35.91
CA GLY A 47 -9.96 23.34 -34.94
C GLY A 47 -9.49 23.09 -33.49
N VAL A 48 -9.09 21.85 -33.11
CA VAL A 48 -8.58 21.56 -31.78
C VAL A 48 -7.07 21.33 -31.82
N ALA A 49 -6.31 22.04 -30.97
CA ALA A 49 -4.85 21.88 -30.89
C ALA A 49 -4.46 20.45 -30.55
N LEU A 50 -3.49 19.86 -31.25
CA LEU A 50 -3.06 18.47 -31.07
C LEU A 50 -2.70 18.10 -29.63
N TRP A 51 -2.06 19.00 -28.90
CA TRP A 51 -1.74 18.74 -27.48
C TRP A 51 -3.00 18.57 -26.61
N ARG A 52 -4.10 19.27 -26.91
CA ARG A 52 -5.37 19.10 -26.20
C ARG A 52 -6.01 17.75 -26.50
N GLN A 53 -5.92 17.30 -27.75
CA GLN A 53 -6.44 15.98 -28.15
C GLN A 53 -5.67 14.87 -27.43
N ILE A 54 -4.33 14.98 -27.35
CA ILE A 54 -3.48 14.05 -26.60
C ILE A 54 -3.81 14.07 -25.10
N ALA A 55 -3.96 15.25 -24.51
CA ALA A 55 -4.34 15.38 -23.10
C ALA A 55 -5.69 14.73 -22.82
N SER A 56 -6.70 14.97 -23.66
CA SER A 56 -8.02 14.35 -23.54
C SER A 56 -7.98 12.84 -23.68
N HIS A 57 -7.18 12.31 -24.60
CA HIS A 57 -7.02 10.88 -24.80
C HIS A 57 -6.37 10.22 -23.56
N LEU A 58 -5.26 10.77 -23.09
CA LEU A 58 -4.60 10.27 -21.86
C LEU A 58 -5.51 10.38 -20.64
N GLN A 59 -6.33 11.43 -20.54
CA GLN A 59 -7.33 11.58 -19.49
C GLN A 59 -8.38 10.47 -19.53
N GLN A 60 -8.85 10.12 -20.72
CA GLN A 60 -9.79 8.99 -20.90
C GLN A 60 -9.14 7.66 -20.54
N ASP A 61 -7.91 7.42 -20.97
CA ASP A 61 -7.16 6.20 -20.62
C ASP A 61 -6.93 6.07 -19.11
N ILE A 62 -6.60 7.17 -18.44
CA ILE A 62 -6.49 7.22 -16.97
C ILE A 62 -7.84 6.92 -16.33
N GLY A 63 -8.92 7.54 -16.81
CA GLY A 63 -10.28 7.32 -16.29
C GLY A 63 -10.78 5.89 -16.55
N ALA A 64 -10.38 5.25 -17.64
CA ALA A 64 -10.68 3.86 -17.95
C ALA A 64 -9.81 2.85 -17.19
N GLY A 65 -8.79 3.33 -16.42
CA GLY A 65 -7.89 2.46 -15.66
C GLY A 65 -6.76 1.84 -16.48
N THR A 66 -6.58 2.21 -17.75
CA THR A 66 -5.46 1.77 -18.61
C THR A 66 -4.11 2.13 -17.93
N TYR A 67 -4.06 3.31 -17.34
CA TYR A 67 -2.97 3.75 -16.48
C TYR A 67 -3.51 3.89 -15.05
N PRO A 68 -3.17 2.97 -14.15
CA PRO A 68 -3.66 3.02 -12.77
C PRO A 68 -3.06 4.21 -12.02
N PRO A 69 -3.73 4.74 -11.01
CA PRO A 69 -3.19 5.78 -10.14
C PRO A 69 -1.82 5.39 -9.57
N GLY A 70 -0.84 6.31 -9.63
CA GLY A 70 0.56 6.06 -9.32
C GLY A 70 1.34 5.29 -10.40
N GLY A 71 0.65 4.79 -11.42
CA GLY A 71 1.24 4.13 -12.57
C GLY A 71 2.09 5.08 -13.41
N ARG A 72 3.15 4.56 -14.03
CA ARG A 72 3.99 5.33 -14.95
C ARG A 72 3.30 5.43 -16.30
N LEU A 73 3.18 6.64 -16.82
CA LEU A 73 2.81 6.87 -18.21
C LEU A 73 3.98 6.53 -19.15
N PRO A 74 3.71 6.21 -20.42
CA PRO A 74 4.75 6.08 -21.42
C PRO A 74 5.61 7.36 -21.45
N THR A 75 6.87 7.21 -21.82
CA THR A 75 7.81 8.35 -21.94
C THR A 75 7.36 9.34 -23.02
N GLU A 76 7.87 10.59 -22.97
CA GLU A 76 7.63 11.57 -24.02
C GLU A 76 8.00 11.02 -25.42
N ALA A 77 9.02 10.18 -25.52
CA ALA A 77 9.44 9.57 -26.77
C ALA A 77 8.42 8.52 -27.28
N GLU A 78 7.98 7.64 -26.38
CA GLU A 78 6.97 6.62 -26.71
C GLU A 78 5.62 7.26 -27.08
N LEU A 79 5.18 8.28 -26.33
CA LEU A 79 3.97 9.03 -26.66
C LEU A 79 4.10 9.81 -27.96
N SER A 80 5.29 10.39 -28.23
CA SER A 80 5.58 11.08 -29.50
C SER A 80 5.44 10.13 -30.70
N GLN A 81 5.92 8.91 -30.55
CA GLN A 81 5.78 7.85 -31.56
C GLN A 81 4.31 7.37 -31.67
N GLN A 82 3.66 7.09 -30.55
CA GLN A 82 2.28 6.60 -30.49
C GLN A 82 1.31 7.56 -31.18
N PHE A 83 1.44 8.87 -30.94
CA PHE A 83 0.56 9.91 -31.45
C PHE A 83 1.07 10.56 -32.76
N ALA A 84 2.22 10.13 -33.29
CA ALA A 84 2.86 10.68 -34.49
C ALA A 84 3.01 12.22 -34.44
N VAL A 85 3.47 12.76 -33.30
CA VAL A 85 3.69 14.18 -33.05
C VAL A 85 5.10 14.43 -32.50
N ASN A 86 5.55 15.70 -32.47
CA ASN A 86 6.82 16.04 -31.85
C ASN A 86 6.75 16.00 -30.33
N ARG A 87 7.90 15.84 -29.65
CA ARG A 87 7.99 15.75 -28.18
C ARG A 87 7.47 17.02 -27.47
N HIS A 88 7.58 18.19 -28.08
CA HIS A 88 7.07 19.44 -27.50
C HIS A 88 5.54 19.44 -27.37
N THR A 89 4.83 18.83 -28.34
CA THR A 89 3.39 18.66 -28.30
C THR A 89 2.98 17.73 -27.16
N VAL A 90 3.70 16.60 -27.01
CA VAL A 90 3.48 15.66 -25.89
C VAL A 90 3.76 16.34 -24.54
N ARG A 91 4.89 17.03 -24.41
CA ARG A 91 5.23 17.73 -23.17
C ARG A 91 4.16 18.73 -22.76
N ARG A 92 3.64 19.52 -23.71
CA ARG A 92 2.54 20.45 -23.44
C ARG A 92 1.25 19.74 -22.99
N ALA A 93 0.96 18.57 -23.54
CA ALA A 93 -0.18 17.75 -23.09
C ALA A 93 0.03 17.24 -21.65
N LEU A 94 1.23 16.74 -21.31
CA LEU A 94 1.58 16.30 -19.97
C LEU A 94 1.60 17.46 -18.96
N GLU A 95 2.06 18.64 -19.34
CA GLU A 95 2.01 19.86 -18.52
C GLU A 95 0.57 20.26 -18.20
N GLU A 96 -0.35 20.14 -19.17
CA GLU A 96 -1.78 20.40 -18.93
C GLU A 96 -2.39 19.40 -17.97
N LEU A 97 -2.12 18.11 -18.17
CA LEU A 97 -2.55 17.05 -17.23
C LEU A 97 -1.93 17.22 -15.84
N SER A 98 -0.71 17.73 -15.77
CA SER A 98 -0.06 18.04 -14.48
C SER A 98 -0.70 19.24 -13.81
N ARG A 99 -1.06 20.27 -14.56
CA ARG A 99 -1.75 21.47 -14.04
C ARG A 99 -3.15 21.15 -13.54
N SER A 100 -3.84 20.20 -14.19
CA SER A 100 -5.13 19.70 -13.74
C SER A 100 -5.05 18.68 -12.61
N GLY A 101 -3.85 18.33 -12.12
CA GLY A 101 -3.64 17.38 -11.04
C GLY A 101 -3.81 15.90 -11.43
N LEU A 102 -4.00 15.58 -12.69
CA LEU A 102 -4.17 14.20 -13.18
C LEU A 102 -2.84 13.45 -13.35
N VAL A 103 -1.76 14.18 -13.59
CA VAL A 103 -0.42 13.62 -13.82
C VAL A 103 0.59 14.35 -12.95
N ARG A 104 1.57 13.63 -12.42
CA ARG A 104 2.74 14.16 -11.73
C ARG A 104 3.98 13.92 -12.60
N VAL A 105 4.67 15.00 -12.97
CA VAL A 105 5.92 14.92 -13.72
C VAL A 105 7.08 14.90 -12.72
N GLU A 106 7.93 13.88 -12.77
CA GLU A 106 9.13 13.74 -11.96
C GLU A 106 10.35 13.89 -12.83
N GLN A 107 11.14 14.94 -12.59
CA GLN A 107 12.32 15.24 -13.40
C GLN A 107 13.29 14.03 -13.43
N GLY A 108 13.70 13.62 -14.63
CA GLY A 108 14.60 12.48 -14.84
C GLY A 108 13.95 11.09 -14.64
N ARG A 109 12.70 11.01 -14.16
CA ARG A 109 12.01 9.74 -13.85
C ARG A 109 10.80 9.47 -14.73
N GLY A 110 10.19 10.51 -15.30
CA GLY A 110 9.02 10.41 -16.17
C GLY A 110 7.76 10.99 -15.59
N SER A 111 6.64 10.68 -16.23
CA SER A 111 5.30 11.12 -15.83
C SER A 111 4.53 9.96 -15.20
N PHE A 112 3.76 10.25 -14.16
CA PHE A 112 2.99 9.27 -13.39
C PHE A 112 1.57 9.78 -13.22
N VAL A 113 0.59 8.89 -13.26
CA VAL A 113 -0.78 9.23 -12.89
C VAL A 113 -0.79 9.73 -11.45
N ALA A 114 -1.44 10.85 -11.20
CA ALA A 114 -1.58 11.37 -9.84
C ALA A 114 -2.34 10.38 -8.96
N GLU A 115 -1.95 10.32 -7.70
CA GLU A 115 -2.66 9.54 -6.70
C GLU A 115 -3.50 10.49 -5.86
N ASP A 116 -4.74 10.11 -5.54
CA ASP A 116 -5.49 10.82 -4.51
C ASP A 116 -4.77 10.67 -3.19
N VAL A 117 -4.40 11.76 -2.57
CA VAL A 117 -3.81 11.77 -1.24
C VAL A 117 -4.95 11.68 -0.22
N ILE A 118 -4.88 10.69 0.66
CA ILE A 118 -5.83 10.50 1.75
C ILE A 118 -5.27 11.19 2.99
N GLU A 119 -5.98 12.15 3.54
CA GLU A 119 -5.62 12.84 4.77
C GLU A 119 -5.91 11.96 5.98
N TYR A 120 -4.87 11.57 6.70
CA TYR A 120 -4.99 10.86 7.97
C TYR A 120 -4.98 11.88 9.10
N ALA A 121 -6.19 12.33 9.49
CA ALA A 121 -6.35 13.22 10.63
C ALA A 121 -6.03 12.49 11.94
N VAL A 122 -5.09 13.04 12.73
CA VAL A 122 -4.74 12.50 14.04
C VAL A 122 -5.69 13.08 15.08
N GLU A 123 -6.73 12.31 15.40
CA GLU A 123 -7.74 12.63 16.38
C GLU A 123 -7.70 11.61 17.55
N PRO A 124 -8.24 11.97 18.75
CA PRO A 124 -8.30 11.03 19.87
C PRO A 124 -9.02 9.71 19.56
N ARG A 125 -9.98 9.71 18.63
CA ARG A 125 -10.74 8.52 18.21
C ARG A 125 -10.53 8.12 16.75
N THR A 126 -9.36 8.36 16.18
CA THR A 126 -9.08 7.94 14.80
C THR A 126 -9.11 6.42 14.67
N ARG A 127 -10.03 5.92 13.86
CA ARG A 127 -10.19 4.50 13.50
C ARG A 127 -9.93 4.31 12.02
N PHE A 128 -9.21 3.26 11.64
CA PHE A 128 -8.84 3.01 10.24
C PHE A 128 -10.06 3.02 9.30
N SER A 129 -11.10 2.26 9.63
CA SER A 129 -12.29 2.16 8.77
C SER A 129 -13.05 3.48 8.66
N GLU A 130 -13.14 4.25 9.74
CA GLU A 130 -13.77 5.57 9.75
C GLU A 130 -12.95 6.56 8.93
N TRP A 131 -11.63 6.53 9.12
CA TRP A 131 -10.72 7.36 8.35
C TRP A 131 -10.89 7.16 6.84
N ILE A 132 -10.87 5.91 6.35
CA ILE A 132 -11.00 5.62 4.93
C ILE A 132 -12.40 6.00 4.41
N LYS A 133 -13.47 5.73 5.18
CA LYS A 133 -14.84 6.09 4.79
C LYS A 133 -15.07 7.60 4.69
N ARG A 134 -14.40 8.42 5.53
CA ARG A 134 -14.47 9.89 5.43
C ARG A 134 -14.01 10.41 4.07
N HIS A 135 -13.17 9.65 3.35
CA HIS A 135 -12.69 9.98 2.00
C HIS A 135 -13.50 9.29 0.89
N ASN A 136 -14.72 8.83 1.20
CA ASN A 136 -15.59 8.11 0.26
C ASN A 136 -14.94 6.88 -0.39
N LYS A 137 -14.06 6.19 0.36
CA LYS A 137 -13.35 4.99 -0.07
C LYS A 137 -13.76 3.78 0.76
N GLU A 138 -13.70 2.59 0.15
CA GLU A 138 -14.05 1.34 0.83
C GLU A 138 -12.83 0.80 1.62
N PRO A 139 -12.93 0.68 2.96
CA PRO A 139 -11.86 0.14 3.78
C PRO A 139 -11.81 -1.38 3.73
N SER A 140 -10.64 -1.93 3.45
CA SER A 140 -10.39 -3.36 3.60
C SER A 140 -9.04 -3.63 4.27
N GLY A 141 -8.72 -4.88 4.56
CA GLY A 141 -7.45 -5.22 5.18
C GLY A 141 -7.12 -6.69 5.11
N ARG A 142 -5.81 -6.96 4.99
CA ARG A 142 -5.26 -8.32 4.99
C ARG A 142 -4.35 -8.50 6.19
N VAL A 143 -4.62 -9.52 7.00
CA VAL A 143 -3.72 -9.98 8.05
C VAL A 143 -2.51 -10.65 7.39
N LEU A 144 -1.31 -10.21 7.72
CA LEU A 144 -0.06 -10.80 7.26
C LEU A 144 0.48 -11.77 8.31
N GLU A 145 0.43 -11.37 9.58
CA GLU A 145 0.85 -12.20 10.69
C GLU A 145 0.01 -11.92 11.94
N LEU A 146 -0.30 -12.97 12.70
CA LEU A 146 -0.95 -12.88 14.01
C LEU A 146 -0.35 -13.95 14.92
N LYS A 147 0.32 -13.51 16.02
CA LYS A 147 0.98 -14.43 16.95
C LYS A 147 1.10 -13.84 18.36
N GLU A 148 1.32 -14.71 19.35
CA GLU A 148 1.95 -14.29 20.61
C GLU A 148 3.47 -14.25 20.46
N THR A 149 4.08 -13.22 21.02
CA THR A 149 5.53 -13.04 21.03
C THR A 149 5.97 -12.33 22.30
N VAL A 150 7.25 -12.01 22.42
CA VAL A 150 7.81 -11.21 23.50
C VAL A 150 8.08 -9.78 23.03
N ALA A 151 7.83 -8.81 23.89
CA ALA A 151 8.10 -7.41 23.59
C ALA A 151 9.61 -7.15 23.56
N ASP A 152 10.11 -6.58 22.48
CA ASP A 152 11.43 -5.95 22.45
C ASP A 152 11.42 -4.64 23.26
N SER A 153 12.54 -3.94 23.29
CA SER A 153 12.70 -2.70 24.06
C SER A 153 11.74 -1.59 23.59
N GLN A 154 11.50 -1.46 22.27
CA GLN A 154 10.63 -0.44 21.70
C GLN A 154 9.15 -0.72 22.04
N VAL A 155 8.72 -1.96 21.82
CA VAL A 155 7.35 -2.41 22.12
C VAL A 155 7.08 -2.34 23.63
N ALA A 156 8.04 -2.78 24.45
CA ALA A 156 7.92 -2.73 25.90
C ALA A 156 7.76 -1.29 26.42
N THR A 157 8.58 -0.36 25.89
CA THR A 157 8.47 1.08 26.21
C THR A 157 7.13 1.65 25.78
N GLY A 158 6.69 1.36 24.55
CA GLY A 158 5.40 1.84 24.01
C GLY A 158 4.21 1.32 24.80
N LEU A 159 4.27 0.09 25.30
CA LEU A 159 3.19 -0.53 26.11
C LEU A 159 3.30 -0.23 27.62
N GLY A 160 4.40 0.36 28.08
CA GLY A 160 4.66 0.55 29.52
C GLY A 160 4.82 -0.76 30.31
N ILE A 161 5.36 -1.80 29.67
CA ILE A 161 5.61 -3.12 30.27
C ILE A 161 7.10 -3.42 30.34
N ARG A 162 7.49 -4.50 31.03
CA ARG A 162 8.90 -4.97 31.05
C ARG A 162 9.30 -5.54 29.69
N ALA A 163 10.53 -5.32 29.27
CA ALA A 163 11.12 -6.01 28.13
C ALA A 163 11.00 -7.54 28.32
N GLY A 164 10.70 -8.27 27.25
CA GLY A 164 10.40 -9.70 27.30
C GLY A 164 9.00 -10.05 27.81
N GLY A 165 8.17 -9.05 28.17
CA GLY A 165 6.74 -9.28 28.46
C GLY A 165 6.00 -9.86 27.27
N ARG A 166 4.99 -10.73 27.51
CA ARG A 166 4.21 -11.36 26.44
C ARG A 166 3.23 -10.36 25.82
N VAL A 167 3.17 -10.37 24.51
CA VAL A 167 2.28 -9.54 23.70
C VAL A 167 1.63 -10.35 22.59
N VAL A 168 0.41 -9.98 22.21
CA VAL A 168 -0.19 -10.40 20.96
C VAL A 168 0.23 -9.39 19.89
N MET A 169 0.86 -9.85 18.81
CA MET A 169 1.24 -9.05 17.66
C MET A 169 0.34 -9.37 16.47
N LEU A 170 -0.20 -8.34 15.86
CA LEU A 170 -0.94 -8.39 14.60
C LEU A 170 -0.22 -7.50 13.57
N GLU A 171 0.24 -8.08 12.48
CA GLU A 171 0.67 -7.33 11.31
C GLU A 171 -0.44 -7.32 10.25
N ARG A 172 -0.78 -6.12 9.79
CA ARG A 172 -1.90 -5.92 8.88
C ARG A 172 -1.58 -4.91 7.79
N LEU A 173 -1.94 -5.27 6.55
CA LEU A 173 -1.95 -4.37 5.41
C LEU A 173 -3.37 -3.79 5.26
N GLY A 174 -3.49 -2.46 5.28
CA GLY A 174 -4.75 -1.74 5.13
C GLY A 174 -4.89 -1.16 3.74
N PHE A 175 -6.12 -1.19 3.20
CA PHE A 175 -6.44 -0.75 1.85
C PHE A 175 -7.55 0.31 1.86
N ALA A 176 -7.51 1.15 0.84
CA ALA A 176 -8.59 2.03 0.43
C ALA A 176 -8.85 1.74 -1.07
N ASP A 177 -10.03 1.24 -1.43
CA ASP A 177 -10.39 0.82 -2.80
C ASP A 177 -9.31 -0.09 -3.41
N ASP A 178 -8.95 -1.20 -2.76
CA ASP A 178 -7.90 -2.16 -3.18
C ASP A 178 -6.47 -1.60 -3.29
N ARG A 179 -6.24 -0.35 -2.90
CA ARG A 179 -4.91 0.27 -2.87
C ARG A 179 -4.33 0.20 -1.46
N PRO A 180 -3.12 -0.32 -1.27
CA PRO A 180 -2.50 -0.36 0.04
C PRO A 180 -2.13 1.05 0.51
N VAL A 181 -2.65 1.44 1.67
CA VAL A 181 -2.45 2.77 2.28
C VAL A 181 -1.76 2.72 3.63
N SER A 182 -1.67 1.54 4.25
CA SER A 182 -0.96 1.36 5.51
C SER A 182 -0.45 -0.06 5.68
N LEU A 183 0.73 -0.21 6.28
CA LEU A 183 1.25 -1.46 6.83
C LEU A 183 1.49 -1.22 8.31
N THR A 184 0.79 -1.94 9.20
CA THR A 184 0.81 -1.65 10.63
C THR A 184 1.07 -2.90 11.44
N ASN A 185 2.02 -2.81 12.39
CA ASN A 185 2.16 -3.78 13.47
C ASN A 185 1.44 -3.22 14.70
N HIS A 186 0.55 -4.02 15.25
CA HIS A 186 -0.21 -3.73 16.46
C HIS A 186 0.25 -4.67 17.56
N TYR A 187 0.52 -4.15 18.75
CA TYR A 187 0.98 -4.91 19.91
C TYR A 187 0.03 -4.69 21.08
N PHE A 188 -0.45 -5.79 21.66
CA PHE A 188 -1.40 -5.81 22.77
C PHE A 188 -0.80 -6.56 23.96
N PRO A 189 -0.79 -6.01 25.20
CA PRO A 189 -0.21 -6.68 26.37
C PRO A 189 -1.05 -7.90 26.77
N SER A 190 -0.52 -9.12 26.60
CA SER A 190 -1.24 -10.39 26.83
C SER A 190 -1.72 -10.54 28.27
N ALA A 191 -0.95 -10.04 29.24
CA ALA A 191 -1.32 -10.12 30.67
C ALA A 191 -2.61 -9.34 30.99
N ARG A 192 -2.83 -8.24 30.28
CA ARG A 192 -3.98 -7.35 30.46
C ARG A 192 -5.16 -7.75 29.58
N LEU A 193 -4.90 -8.02 28.31
CA LEU A 193 -5.94 -8.32 27.30
C LEU A 193 -5.99 -9.83 27.04
N ARG A 194 -6.40 -10.59 28.10
CA ARG A 194 -6.55 -12.04 28.00
C ARG A 194 -7.58 -12.38 26.92
N GLY A 195 -7.27 -13.35 26.06
CA GLY A 195 -8.14 -13.74 24.95
C GLY A 195 -8.00 -12.89 23.68
N MET A 196 -7.15 -11.87 23.67
CA MET A 196 -6.97 -10.99 22.50
C MET A 196 -6.54 -11.73 21.25
N LEU A 197 -5.67 -12.75 21.38
CA LEU A 197 -5.25 -13.58 20.24
C LEU A 197 -6.45 -14.27 19.59
N GLU A 198 -7.31 -14.88 20.39
CA GLU A 198 -8.50 -15.59 19.89
C GLU A 198 -9.55 -14.62 19.34
N ALA A 199 -9.74 -13.48 19.99
CA ALA A 199 -10.61 -12.42 19.49
C ALA A 199 -10.17 -11.93 18.09
N LEU A 200 -8.85 -11.74 17.87
CA LEU A 200 -8.29 -11.34 16.58
C LEU A 200 -8.34 -12.45 15.50
N ARG A 201 -8.35 -13.73 15.90
CA ARG A 201 -8.61 -14.85 14.97
C ARG A 201 -10.06 -14.85 14.47
N THR A 202 -10.99 -14.51 15.35
CA THR A 202 -12.43 -14.45 15.04
C THR A 202 -12.77 -13.21 14.21
N THR A 203 -12.19 -12.05 14.57
CA THR A 203 -12.38 -10.80 13.82
C THR A 203 -11.08 -10.00 13.72
N PRO A 204 -10.60 -9.71 12.50
CA PRO A 204 -9.40 -8.91 12.29
C PRO A 204 -9.66 -7.39 12.48
N ARG A 205 -10.86 -6.99 12.87
CA ARG A 205 -11.20 -5.61 13.21
C ARG A 205 -10.81 -5.35 14.66
N ILE A 206 -9.78 -4.54 14.87
CA ILE A 206 -9.20 -4.27 16.20
C ILE A 206 -10.26 -3.77 17.18
N THR A 207 -11.14 -2.86 16.77
CA THR A 207 -12.20 -2.35 17.63
C THR A 207 -13.14 -3.45 18.11
N ASP A 208 -13.51 -4.40 17.25
CA ASP A 208 -14.40 -5.49 17.60
C ASP A 208 -13.68 -6.53 18.48
N ALA A 209 -12.41 -6.83 18.19
CA ALA A 209 -11.59 -7.70 19.03
C ALA A 209 -11.36 -7.12 20.43
N LEU A 210 -11.12 -5.79 20.54
CA LEU A 210 -11.01 -5.09 21.83
C LEU A 210 -12.30 -5.16 22.62
N LYS A 211 -13.48 -4.97 21.98
CA LYS A 211 -14.78 -5.13 22.63
C LYS A 211 -14.99 -6.54 23.17
N ALA A 212 -14.57 -7.57 22.40
CA ALA A 212 -14.67 -8.98 22.83
C ALA A 212 -13.85 -9.28 24.11
N VAL A 213 -12.79 -8.52 24.38
CA VAL A 213 -11.99 -8.64 25.61
C VAL A 213 -12.31 -7.56 26.66
N GLY A 214 -13.46 -6.87 26.53
CA GLY A 214 -13.99 -5.94 27.54
C GLY A 214 -13.54 -4.48 27.35
N ILE A 215 -12.87 -4.11 26.29
CA ILE A 215 -12.49 -2.72 26.00
C ILE A 215 -13.50 -2.13 25.00
N ASN A 216 -14.52 -1.45 25.53
CA ASN A 216 -15.61 -0.89 24.72
C ASN A 216 -15.24 0.41 24.00
N ASP A 217 -14.34 1.22 24.57
CA ASP A 217 -13.82 2.44 23.95
C ASP A 217 -12.37 2.67 24.38
N TYR A 218 -11.63 3.40 23.54
CA TYR A 218 -10.25 3.75 23.78
C TYR A 218 -9.88 5.04 23.04
N LEU A 219 -8.85 5.71 23.55
CA LEU A 219 -8.37 6.97 23.02
C LEU A 219 -6.91 6.86 22.57
N ARG A 220 -6.57 7.63 21.56
CA ARG A 220 -5.20 7.87 21.16
C ARG A 220 -4.56 8.84 22.17
N GLN A 221 -3.57 8.35 22.93
CA GLN A 221 -2.83 9.18 23.87
C GLN A 221 -1.67 9.91 23.19
N THR A 222 -0.97 9.20 22.31
CA THR A 222 0.25 9.73 21.66
C THR A 222 0.33 9.25 20.23
N THR A 223 0.76 10.14 19.34
CA THR A 223 1.27 9.82 18.01
C THR A 223 2.61 10.49 17.81
N ARG A 224 3.67 9.70 17.52
CA ARG A 224 4.98 10.20 17.10
C ARG A 224 5.18 9.88 15.64
N VAL A 225 5.52 10.87 14.83
CA VAL A 225 5.71 10.71 13.39
C VAL A 225 7.16 10.97 13.02
N THR A 226 7.72 10.03 12.27
CA THR A 226 9.04 10.14 11.62
C THR A 226 8.92 9.73 10.17
N ALA A 227 10.02 9.83 9.41
CA ALA A 227 10.06 9.38 8.02
C ALA A 227 11.36 8.64 7.73
N ARG A 228 11.28 7.61 6.87
CA ARG A 228 12.45 6.87 6.36
C ARG A 228 12.14 6.26 5.00
N LEU A 229 13.15 5.77 4.32
CA LEU A 229 12.94 4.95 3.13
C LEU A 229 12.38 3.58 3.54
N PRO A 230 11.52 2.97 2.69
CA PRO A 230 10.99 1.63 2.93
C PRO A 230 12.08 0.58 2.76
N SER A 231 11.93 -0.56 3.46
CA SER A 231 12.63 -1.79 3.11
C SER A 231 12.13 -2.35 1.77
N GLY A 232 12.80 -3.38 1.24
CA GLY A 232 12.35 -4.06 0.02
C GLY A 232 10.92 -4.60 0.13
N ASP A 233 10.65 -5.30 1.23
CA ASP A 233 9.37 -5.95 1.49
C ASP A 233 8.25 -4.91 1.75
N GLU A 234 8.55 -3.83 2.49
CA GLU A 234 7.60 -2.74 2.71
C GLU A 234 7.24 -2.03 1.40
N ALA A 235 8.21 -1.79 0.53
CA ALA A 235 7.96 -1.18 -0.78
C ALA A 235 7.09 -2.06 -1.67
N GLU A 236 7.29 -3.38 -1.63
CA GLU A 236 6.49 -4.36 -2.37
C GLU A 236 5.07 -4.44 -1.81
N LEU A 237 4.91 -4.65 -0.49
CA LEU A 237 3.61 -4.73 0.18
C LEU A 237 2.79 -3.46 -0.03
N LEU A 238 3.42 -2.31 0.12
CA LEU A 238 2.78 -1.01 -0.07
C LEU A 238 2.70 -0.59 -1.55
N ARG A 239 3.21 -1.39 -2.48
CA ARG A 239 3.24 -1.08 -3.93
C ARG A 239 3.75 0.34 -4.19
N MET A 240 4.92 0.67 -3.62
CA MET A 240 5.53 2.00 -3.72
C MET A 240 7.00 1.93 -4.16
N PRO A 241 7.53 2.98 -4.80
CA PRO A 241 8.95 3.03 -5.16
C PRO A 241 9.85 3.05 -3.92
N ARG A 242 10.95 2.28 -3.93
CA ARG A 242 11.92 2.19 -2.82
C ARG A 242 12.62 3.51 -2.47
N ASN A 243 12.65 4.46 -3.38
CA ASN A 243 13.27 5.78 -3.20
C ASN A 243 12.27 6.88 -2.81
N ARG A 244 11.05 6.53 -2.47
CA ARG A 244 10.08 7.42 -1.85
C ARG A 244 9.99 7.12 -0.36
N PRO A 245 10.05 8.13 0.51
CA PRO A 245 9.92 7.90 1.94
C PRO A 245 8.52 7.39 2.30
N LEU A 246 8.43 6.68 3.41
CA LEU A 246 7.19 6.42 4.12
C LEU A 246 7.16 7.22 5.41
N LEU A 247 5.96 7.55 5.87
CA LEU A 247 5.73 8.08 7.21
C LEU A 247 5.61 6.92 8.18
N LEU A 248 6.31 7.02 9.29
CA LEU A 248 6.25 6.08 10.41
C LEU A 248 5.47 6.76 11.54
N ALA A 249 4.32 6.22 11.93
CA ALA A 249 3.58 6.71 13.08
C ALA A 249 3.55 5.67 14.20
N GLU A 250 4.17 6.00 15.33
CA GLU A 250 4.06 5.24 16.57
C GLU A 250 2.88 5.77 17.37
N ASN A 251 1.95 4.89 17.66
CA ASN A 251 0.69 5.24 18.31
C ASN A 251 0.54 4.49 19.62
N ILE A 252 0.20 5.21 20.69
CA ILE A 252 -0.18 4.65 21.99
C ILE A 252 -1.66 4.89 22.19
N ASN A 253 -2.41 3.82 22.38
CA ASN A 253 -3.84 3.86 22.72
C ASN A 253 -4.07 3.42 24.18
N VAL A 254 -4.95 4.13 24.85
CA VAL A 254 -5.29 3.90 26.25
C VAL A 254 -6.80 3.69 26.43
N ASP A 255 -7.18 2.97 27.48
CA ASP A 255 -8.57 2.87 27.92
C ASP A 255 -9.01 4.09 28.74
N HIS A 256 -10.23 4.07 29.27
CA HIS A 256 -10.79 5.13 30.11
C HIS A 256 -10.03 5.38 31.41
N ALA A 257 -9.29 4.38 31.91
CA ALA A 257 -8.45 4.51 33.10
C ALA A 257 -7.05 5.04 32.78
N GLY A 258 -6.80 5.43 31.51
CA GLY A 258 -5.47 5.89 31.05
C GLY A 258 -4.46 4.77 30.92
N GLN A 259 -4.88 3.52 30.99
CA GLN A 259 -3.98 2.38 30.89
C GLN A 259 -3.71 2.01 29.43
N VAL A 260 -2.45 1.78 29.08
CA VAL A 260 -2.08 1.40 27.70
C VAL A 260 -2.65 0.03 27.35
N ILE A 261 -3.37 -0.01 26.24
CA ILE A 261 -3.99 -1.22 25.68
C ILE A 261 -3.38 -1.63 24.36
N GLU A 262 -2.75 -0.70 23.65
CA GLU A 262 -2.17 -0.94 22.35
C GLU A 262 -0.98 -0.02 22.11
N PHE A 263 0.10 -0.56 21.56
CA PHE A 263 1.15 0.16 20.86
C PHE A 263 1.14 -0.26 19.42
N ALA A 264 1.11 0.70 18.49
CA ALA A 264 1.07 0.38 17.07
C ALA A 264 2.11 1.19 16.30
N ILE A 265 2.74 0.54 15.32
CA ILE A 265 3.71 1.14 14.40
C ILE A 265 3.11 1.09 12.99
N GLY A 266 2.56 2.20 12.54
CA GLY A 266 1.99 2.37 11.20
C GLY A 266 3.03 2.90 10.21
N ARG A 267 3.03 2.36 9.01
CA ARG A 267 3.85 2.78 7.88
C ARG A 267 2.91 3.21 6.77
N TYR A 268 3.05 4.46 6.32
CA TYR A 268 2.14 5.07 5.36
C TYR A 268 2.92 5.58 4.14
N PRO A 269 2.54 5.20 2.91
CA PRO A 269 3.21 5.65 1.70
C PRO A 269 2.93 7.13 1.43
N THR A 270 3.97 7.99 1.47
CA THR A 270 3.85 9.44 1.25
C THR A 270 3.18 9.87 -0.07
N PRO A 271 3.23 9.08 -1.16
CA PRO A 271 2.47 9.44 -2.35
C PRO A 271 0.95 9.39 -2.20
N ARG A 272 0.45 8.66 -1.17
CA ARG A 272 -1.00 8.37 -0.99
C ARG A 272 -1.57 8.81 0.34
N VAL A 273 -0.73 9.06 1.34
CA VAL A 273 -1.20 9.40 2.69
C VAL A 273 -0.46 10.62 3.20
N GLN A 274 -1.21 11.58 3.67
CA GLN A 274 -0.74 12.76 4.40
C GLN A 274 -1.25 12.66 5.83
N ILE A 275 -0.39 12.86 6.83
CA ILE A 275 -0.80 12.92 8.23
C ILE A 275 -1.10 14.38 8.57
N VAL A 276 -2.30 14.64 9.07
CA VAL A 276 -2.80 15.97 9.40
C VAL A 276 -3.01 16.08 10.90
N PHE A 277 -2.49 17.14 11.50
CA PHE A 277 -2.73 17.53 12.86
C PHE A 277 -3.50 18.85 12.83
N GLU A 278 -4.72 18.85 13.32
CA GLU A 278 -5.51 20.07 13.49
C GLU A 278 -5.38 20.52 14.95
N PRO A 279 -5.04 21.82 15.20
CA PRO A 279 -4.85 22.35 16.55
C PRO A 279 -6.14 22.39 17.38
#